data_3323403ef10f072e64cff5d3fc3091b9
#
_entry.id   3323403ef10f072e64cff5d3fc3091b9
#
_cell.length_a   1.000
_cell.length_b   1.000
_cell.length_c   1.000
_cell.angle_alpha   90.00
_cell.angle_beta   90.00
_cell.angle_gamma   90.00
#
_symmetry.space_group_name_H-M   'P 1'
#
loop_
_entity.id
_entity.type
_entity.pdbx_description
1 polymer ?
#
loop_
_entity_poly.entity_id
_entity_poly.type
_entity_poly.pdbx_seq_one_letter_code
_entity_poly.pdbx_strand_id
1 'polypeptide(L)'
;MLHSMRETIRLNKRAIGIWWRESPGMLAALFFYVITGALLPYAGIYFSARIITELSGAKDPVILRNLVVLLLGMESVAGLLYHYFKNCYTVERNDMTANLTQILSEKMLSLDFAKVDDSVVQDQVLQIEQINMWSRLGLCMVVFTMERMLQAIAGIAGALILTVSFF
;
A
#
# COMPACT_ATOMS: atom_id res chain seq x y z
N MET A 1 -29.05 -3.08 -5.54
CA MET A 1 -27.74 -3.52 -4.99
C MET A 1 -26.71 -3.80 -6.08
N LEU A 2 -26.98 -4.63 -7.10
CA LEU A 2 -26.04 -4.94 -8.21
C LEU A 2 -25.67 -3.72 -9.09
N HIS A 3 -26.56 -2.78 -9.29
CA HIS A 3 -26.29 -1.55 -10.07
C HIS A 3 -25.29 -0.65 -9.35
N SER A 4 -25.41 -0.50 -8.03
CA SER A 4 -24.49 0.24 -7.18
C SER A 4 -23.07 -0.39 -7.17
N MET A 5 -22.97 -1.72 -7.14
CA MET A 5 -21.65 -2.40 -7.20
C MET A 5 -20.96 -2.18 -8.55
N ARG A 6 -21.68 -2.23 -9.67
CA ARG A 6 -21.09 -1.97 -10.99
C ARG A 6 -20.60 -0.52 -11.13
N GLU A 7 -21.33 0.43 -10.62
CA GLU A 7 -20.89 1.84 -10.59
C GLU A 7 -19.65 2.03 -9.72
N THR A 8 -19.63 1.44 -8.53
CA THR A 8 -18.46 1.50 -7.64
C THR A 8 -17.21 0.89 -8.29
N ILE A 9 -17.35 -0.27 -8.94
CA ILE A 9 -16.23 -0.92 -9.65
C ILE A 9 -15.76 -0.03 -10.82
N ARG A 10 -16.68 0.59 -11.57
CA ARG A 10 -16.32 1.48 -12.67
C ARG A 10 -15.59 2.72 -12.19
N LEU A 11 -16.04 3.32 -11.09
CA LEU A 11 -15.40 4.48 -10.48
C LEU A 11 -14.00 4.13 -9.93
N ASN A 12 -13.86 3.00 -9.25
CA ASN A 12 -12.57 2.53 -8.76
C ASN A 12 -11.59 2.23 -9.91
N LYS A 13 -12.06 1.59 -10.97
CA LYS A 13 -11.24 1.34 -12.17
C LYS A 13 -10.77 2.65 -12.83
N ARG A 14 -11.64 3.65 -12.89
CA ARG A 14 -11.30 4.97 -13.41
C ARG A 14 -10.28 5.68 -12.50
N ALA A 15 -10.47 5.61 -11.19
CA ALA A 15 -9.53 6.16 -10.22
C ALA A 15 -8.14 5.51 -10.34
N ILE A 16 -8.07 4.19 -10.38
CA ILE A 16 -6.81 3.46 -10.59
C ILE A 16 -6.16 3.82 -11.93
N GLY A 17 -6.95 4.01 -12.99
CA GLY A 17 -6.44 4.45 -14.29
C GLY A 17 -5.83 5.85 -14.27
N ILE A 18 -6.38 6.77 -13.49
CA ILE A 18 -5.80 8.10 -13.27
C ILE A 18 -4.47 7.97 -12.54
N TRP A 19 -4.42 7.19 -11.45
CA TRP A 19 -3.22 6.95 -10.68
C TRP A 19 -2.11 6.28 -11.50
N TRP A 20 -2.47 5.31 -12.34
CA TRP A 20 -1.51 4.66 -13.24
C TRP A 20 -0.87 5.62 -14.24
N ARG A 21 -1.64 6.61 -14.69
CA ARG A 21 -1.18 7.60 -15.67
C ARG A 21 -0.31 8.69 -15.04
N GLU A 22 -0.71 9.16 -13.85
CA GLU A 22 -0.04 10.29 -13.20
C GLU A 22 1.19 9.86 -12.38
N SER A 23 1.15 8.68 -11.75
CA SER A 23 2.25 8.18 -10.90
C SER A 23 2.42 6.66 -11.00
N PRO A 24 2.96 6.14 -12.11
CA PRO A 24 3.21 4.70 -12.24
C PRO A 24 4.25 4.20 -11.21
N GLY A 25 5.18 5.04 -10.79
CA GLY A 25 6.18 4.75 -9.75
C GLY A 25 5.55 4.44 -8.40
N MET A 26 4.50 5.16 -8.04
CA MET A 26 3.78 4.93 -6.79
C MET A 26 3.16 3.52 -6.73
N LEU A 27 2.52 3.07 -7.81
CA LEU A 27 1.88 1.75 -7.85
C LEU A 27 2.93 0.63 -7.83
N ALA A 28 4.05 0.82 -8.51
CA ALA A 28 5.16 -0.12 -8.45
C ALA A 28 5.76 -0.19 -7.02
N ALA A 29 6.01 0.96 -6.40
CA ALA A 29 6.50 1.03 -5.03
C ALA A 29 5.52 0.39 -4.04
N LEU A 30 4.21 0.62 -4.20
CA LEU A 30 3.16 -0.04 -3.42
C LEU A 30 3.22 -1.56 -3.54
N PHE A 31 3.36 -2.08 -4.76
CA PHE A 31 3.42 -3.51 -5.01
C PHE A 31 4.63 -4.16 -4.32
N PHE A 32 5.83 -3.59 -4.49
CA PHE A 32 7.03 -4.10 -3.83
C PHE A 32 6.99 -3.95 -2.31
N TYR A 33 6.46 -2.84 -1.80
CA TYR A 33 6.25 -2.61 -0.38
C TYR A 33 5.34 -3.69 0.23
N VAL A 34 4.21 -3.99 -0.41
CA VAL A 34 3.25 -5.00 0.08
C VAL A 34 3.85 -6.40 0.05
N ILE A 35 4.54 -6.78 -1.02
CA ILE A 35 5.18 -8.11 -1.13
C ILE A 35 6.26 -8.26 -0.07
N THR A 36 7.15 -7.28 0.05
CA THR A 36 8.25 -7.35 1.02
C THR A 36 7.71 -7.41 2.45
N GLY A 37 6.68 -6.59 2.76
CA GLY A 37 6.03 -6.61 4.07
C GLY A 37 5.29 -7.92 4.38
N ALA A 38 4.72 -8.58 3.37
CA ALA A 38 4.07 -9.86 3.56
C ALA A 38 5.09 -11.01 3.75
N LEU A 39 6.23 -10.97 3.08
CA LEU A 39 7.25 -12.03 3.19
C LEU A 39 7.98 -12.05 4.52
N LEU A 40 8.19 -10.88 5.13
CA LEU A 40 8.93 -10.73 6.39
C LEU A 40 8.47 -11.69 7.50
N PRO A 41 7.21 -11.69 7.94
CA PRO A 41 6.77 -12.55 9.04
C PRO A 41 6.88 -14.05 8.70
N TYR A 42 6.67 -14.42 7.43
CA TYR A 42 6.72 -15.82 7.02
C TYR A 42 8.14 -16.38 6.98
N ALA A 43 9.11 -15.56 6.59
CA ALA A 43 10.53 -15.90 6.69
C ALA A 43 10.93 -16.16 8.14
N GLY A 44 10.56 -15.27 9.07
CA GLY A 44 10.80 -15.44 10.49
C GLY A 44 10.22 -16.75 11.04
N ILE A 45 8.96 -17.06 10.71
CA ILE A 45 8.30 -18.30 11.14
C ILE A 45 9.04 -19.54 10.60
N TYR A 46 9.38 -19.55 9.30
CA TYR A 46 10.06 -20.68 8.66
C TYR A 46 11.42 -20.97 9.30
N PHE A 47 12.26 -19.95 9.44
CA PHE A 47 13.58 -20.12 10.05
C PHE A 47 13.50 -20.45 11.54
N SER A 48 12.57 -19.86 12.28
CA SER A 48 12.34 -20.22 13.69
C SER A 48 11.95 -21.67 13.86
N ALA A 49 11.07 -22.21 13.01
CA ALA A 49 10.71 -23.61 13.03
C ALA A 49 11.92 -24.52 12.75
N ARG A 50 12.78 -24.15 11.78
CA ARG A 50 14.02 -24.88 11.48
C ARG A 50 14.99 -24.86 12.65
N ILE A 51 15.17 -23.73 13.33
CA ILE A 51 16.02 -23.60 14.52
C ILE A 51 15.50 -24.51 15.65
N ILE A 52 14.19 -24.53 15.89
CA ILE A 52 13.56 -25.40 16.91
C ILE A 52 13.77 -26.86 16.58
N THR A 53 13.61 -27.26 15.32
CA THR A 53 13.83 -28.63 14.86
C THR A 53 15.27 -29.06 15.10
N GLU A 54 16.24 -28.23 14.77
CA GLU A 54 17.69 -28.52 15.01
C GLU A 54 18.04 -28.62 16.49
N LEU A 55 17.45 -27.71 17.31
CA LEU A 55 17.62 -27.75 18.78
C LEU A 55 17.04 -29.02 19.42
N SER A 56 15.96 -29.54 18.84
CA SER A 56 15.32 -30.79 19.35
C SER A 56 15.97 -32.06 18.82
N GLY A 57 16.74 -31.96 17.72
CA GLY A 57 17.38 -33.07 17.04
C GLY A 57 18.88 -33.17 17.27
N ALA A 58 19.66 -32.99 16.20
CA ALA A 58 21.10 -33.23 16.17
C ALA A 58 21.93 -32.29 17.07
N LYS A 59 21.38 -31.10 17.39
CA LYS A 59 22.02 -30.04 18.22
C LYS A 59 23.39 -29.59 17.70
N ASP A 60 23.59 -29.58 16.39
CA ASP A 60 24.84 -29.16 15.78
C ASP A 60 25.01 -27.61 15.95
N PRO A 61 26.02 -27.17 16.73
CA PRO A 61 26.21 -25.75 17.00
C PRO A 61 26.58 -24.96 15.74
N VAL A 62 27.18 -25.58 14.73
CA VAL A 62 27.56 -24.92 13.48
C VAL A 62 26.33 -24.65 12.60
N ILE A 63 25.47 -25.63 12.47
CA ILE A 63 24.22 -25.51 11.73
C ILE A 63 23.33 -24.47 12.40
N LEU A 64 23.18 -24.54 13.71
CA LEU A 64 22.37 -23.60 14.48
C LEU A 64 22.85 -22.15 14.31
N ARG A 65 24.17 -21.92 14.46
CA ARG A 65 24.76 -20.60 14.24
C ARG A 65 24.47 -20.07 12.82
N ASN A 66 24.65 -20.92 11.81
CA ASN A 66 24.44 -20.52 10.42
C ASN A 66 22.97 -20.17 10.15
N LEU A 67 22.00 -20.91 10.71
CA LEU A 67 20.59 -20.63 10.61
C LEU A 67 20.22 -19.28 11.25
N VAL A 68 20.78 -18.99 12.43
CA VAL A 68 20.54 -17.71 13.13
C VAL A 68 21.14 -16.54 12.34
N VAL A 69 22.37 -16.67 11.86
CA VAL A 69 23.03 -15.61 11.05
C VAL A 69 22.25 -15.38 9.75
N LEU A 70 21.77 -16.44 9.10
CA LEU A 70 20.99 -16.34 7.87
C LEU A 70 19.62 -15.69 8.11
N LEU A 71 18.93 -16.04 9.20
CA LEU A 71 17.70 -15.40 9.63
C LEU A 71 17.88 -13.90 9.83
N LEU A 72 18.86 -13.51 10.68
CA LEU A 72 19.13 -12.10 10.98
C LEU A 72 19.53 -11.30 9.74
N GLY A 73 20.38 -11.89 8.88
CA GLY A 73 20.79 -11.27 7.62
C GLY A 73 19.62 -11.05 6.69
N MET A 74 18.78 -12.08 6.52
CA MET A 74 17.61 -12.01 5.64
C MET A 74 16.57 -11.01 6.17
N GLU A 75 16.27 -11.02 7.47
CA GLU A 75 15.33 -10.04 8.07
C GLU A 75 15.86 -8.61 7.96
N SER A 76 17.18 -8.41 8.15
CA SER A 76 17.78 -7.09 8.00
C SER A 76 17.67 -6.56 6.57
N VAL A 77 18.00 -7.37 5.58
CA VAL A 77 17.92 -6.99 4.16
C VAL A 77 16.46 -6.75 3.76
N ALA A 78 15.57 -7.66 4.12
CA ALA A 78 14.15 -7.52 3.79
C ALA A 78 13.50 -6.31 4.51
N GLY A 79 13.91 -6.03 5.76
CA GLY A 79 13.49 -4.84 6.48
C GLY A 79 13.95 -3.53 5.83
N LEU A 80 15.19 -3.47 5.36
CA LEU A 80 15.72 -2.32 4.62
C LEU A 80 14.95 -2.10 3.31
N LEU A 81 14.71 -3.16 2.53
CA LEU A 81 13.92 -3.08 1.30
C LEU A 81 12.48 -2.64 1.57
N TYR A 82 11.85 -3.18 2.60
CA TYR A 82 10.51 -2.78 3.03
C TYR A 82 10.43 -1.28 3.34
N HIS A 83 11.37 -0.77 4.16
CA HIS A 83 11.41 0.65 4.52
C HIS A 83 11.72 1.54 3.32
N TYR A 84 12.59 1.11 2.43
CA TYR A 84 12.90 1.83 1.19
C TYR A 84 11.66 1.98 0.31
N PHE A 85 10.99 0.86 -0.03
CA PHE A 85 9.78 0.91 -0.87
C PHE A 85 8.62 1.64 -0.19
N LYS A 86 8.47 1.48 1.13
CA LYS A 86 7.48 2.23 1.91
C LYS A 86 7.73 3.73 1.84
N ASN A 87 8.98 4.15 1.93
CA ASN A 87 9.33 5.56 1.83
C ASN A 87 9.05 6.10 0.42
N CYS A 88 9.49 5.40 -0.63
CA CYS A 88 9.17 5.77 -2.02
C CYS A 88 7.66 5.90 -2.24
N TYR A 89 6.88 4.92 -1.80
CA TYR A 89 5.42 4.95 -1.88
C TYR A 89 4.82 6.15 -1.13
N THR A 90 5.32 6.45 0.07
CA THR A 90 4.79 7.54 0.90
C THR A 90 5.09 8.90 0.29
N VAL A 91 6.29 9.11 -0.25
CA VAL A 91 6.69 10.36 -0.93
C VAL A 91 5.81 10.58 -2.16
N GLU A 92 5.75 9.61 -3.06
CA GLU A 92 4.95 9.69 -4.29
C GLU A 92 3.45 9.95 -3.99
N ARG A 93 2.92 9.30 -2.96
CA ARG A 93 1.54 9.51 -2.53
C ARG A 93 1.31 10.93 -1.99
N ASN A 94 2.26 11.47 -1.23
CA ASN A 94 2.15 12.83 -0.70
C ASN A 94 2.27 13.87 -1.81
N ASP A 95 3.18 13.68 -2.75
CA ASP A 95 3.35 14.55 -3.92
C ASP A 95 2.08 14.58 -4.77
N MET A 96 1.46 13.42 -4.99
CA MET A 96 0.20 13.37 -5.70
C MET A 96 -0.95 14.08 -4.96
N THR A 97 -1.00 13.97 -3.63
CA THR A 97 -2.00 14.70 -2.84
C THR A 97 -1.82 16.21 -2.98
N ALA A 98 -0.58 16.69 -2.99
CA ALA A 98 -0.26 18.10 -3.24
C ALA A 98 -0.65 18.53 -4.66
N ASN A 99 -0.35 17.70 -5.67
CA ASN A 99 -0.73 17.96 -7.07
C ASN A 99 -2.24 18.05 -7.27
N LEU A 100 -3.03 17.20 -6.58
CA LEU A 100 -4.49 17.28 -6.63
C LEU A 100 -5.02 18.62 -6.11
N THR A 101 -4.43 19.14 -5.05
CA THR A 101 -4.76 20.46 -4.51
C THR A 101 -4.39 21.57 -5.49
N GLN A 102 -3.22 21.46 -6.14
CA GLN A 102 -2.79 22.42 -7.17
C GLN A 102 -3.73 22.40 -8.38
N ILE A 103 -4.11 21.22 -8.88
CA ILE A 103 -5.06 21.07 -10.00
C ILE A 103 -6.42 21.72 -9.66
N LEU A 104 -6.90 21.57 -8.42
CA LEU A 104 -8.12 22.22 -7.97
C LEU A 104 -7.97 23.74 -7.99
N SER A 105 -6.86 24.26 -7.47
CA SER A 105 -6.56 25.68 -7.45
C SER A 105 -6.43 26.26 -8.87
N GLU A 106 -5.73 25.59 -9.77
CA GLU A 106 -5.63 26.00 -11.18
C GLU A 106 -6.99 26.00 -11.89
N LYS A 107 -7.83 25.01 -11.57
CA LYS A 107 -9.20 24.96 -12.10
C LYS A 107 -10.04 26.13 -11.62
N MET A 108 -9.92 26.47 -10.33
CA MET A 108 -10.59 27.64 -9.74
C MET A 108 -10.13 28.94 -10.42
N LEU A 109 -8.82 29.11 -10.63
CA LEU A 109 -8.26 30.28 -11.30
C LEU A 109 -8.66 30.38 -12.80
N SER A 110 -8.98 29.25 -13.42
CA SER A 110 -9.45 29.19 -14.83
C SER A 110 -10.94 29.47 -15.00
N LEU A 111 -11.72 29.55 -13.92
CA LEU A 111 -13.13 29.91 -13.95
C LEU A 111 -13.30 31.42 -14.01
N ASP A 112 -14.34 31.85 -14.74
CA ASP A 112 -14.76 33.25 -14.78
C ASP A 112 -15.11 33.74 -13.38
N PHE A 113 -14.72 34.97 -13.03
CA PHE A 113 -14.92 35.54 -11.70
C PHE A 113 -16.38 35.45 -11.22
N ALA A 114 -17.34 35.67 -12.13
CA ALA A 114 -18.77 35.52 -11.85
C ALA A 114 -19.19 34.10 -11.45
N LYS A 115 -18.45 33.06 -11.87
CA LYS A 115 -18.69 31.65 -11.49
C LYS A 115 -17.98 31.26 -10.21
N VAL A 116 -16.86 31.88 -9.91
CA VAL A 116 -16.13 31.64 -8.64
C VAL A 116 -16.91 32.19 -7.44
N ASP A 117 -17.68 33.26 -7.67
CA ASP A 117 -18.50 33.91 -6.62
C ASP A 117 -19.88 33.22 -6.46
N ASP A 118 -20.19 32.23 -7.27
CA ASP A 118 -21.43 31.45 -7.15
C ASP A 118 -21.35 30.54 -5.92
N SER A 119 -22.34 30.68 -5.04
CA SER A 119 -22.45 29.88 -3.81
C SER A 119 -22.42 28.37 -4.04
N VAL A 120 -22.99 27.90 -5.16
CA VAL A 120 -22.98 26.48 -5.52
C VAL A 120 -21.57 25.97 -5.83
N VAL A 121 -20.76 26.77 -6.50
CA VAL A 121 -19.36 26.43 -6.82
C VAL A 121 -18.52 26.46 -5.55
N GLN A 122 -18.71 27.47 -4.69
CA GLN A 122 -18.03 27.56 -3.41
C GLN A 122 -18.37 26.38 -2.49
N ASP A 123 -19.63 25.99 -2.40
CA ASP A 123 -20.06 24.81 -1.64
C ASP A 123 -19.43 23.51 -2.16
N GLN A 124 -19.31 23.36 -3.48
CA GLN A 124 -18.62 22.20 -4.08
C GLN A 124 -17.12 22.18 -3.76
N VAL A 125 -16.46 23.32 -3.80
CA VAL A 125 -15.04 23.43 -3.44
C VAL A 125 -14.83 23.11 -1.97
N LEU A 126 -15.63 23.69 -1.09
CA LEU A 126 -15.58 23.38 0.35
C LEU A 126 -15.84 21.90 0.63
N GLN A 127 -16.78 21.28 -0.05
CA GLN A 127 -17.01 19.83 0.05
C GLN A 127 -15.78 19.02 -0.39
N ILE A 128 -15.14 19.38 -1.51
CA ILE A 128 -13.93 18.72 -1.99
C ILE A 128 -12.78 18.90 -0.99
N GLU A 129 -12.57 20.08 -0.48
CA GLU A 129 -11.53 20.37 0.52
C GLU A 129 -11.79 19.65 1.85
N GLN A 130 -13.02 19.66 2.34
CA GLN A 130 -13.40 18.93 3.55
C GLN A 130 -13.25 17.42 3.38
N ILE A 131 -13.63 16.87 2.22
CA ILE A 131 -13.44 15.47 1.91
C ILE A 131 -11.95 15.10 1.85
N ASN A 132 -11.11 15.95 1.30
CA ASN A 132 -9.66 15.71 1.22
C ASN A 132 -8.96 15.88 2.58
N MET A 133 -9.31 16.90 3.36
CA MET A 133 -8.62 17.19 4.62
C MET A 133 -9.10 16.34 5.81
N TRP A 134 -10.40 16.12 5.95
CA TRP A 134 -10.96 15.57 7.19
C TRP A 134 -11.36 14.10 7.12
N SER A 135 -11.78 13.61 5.97
CA SER A 135 -12.40 12.27 5.92
C SER A 135 -11.54 11.20 5.27
N ARG A 136 -10.36 11.52 4.73
CA ARG A 136 -9.59 10.57 3.90
C ARG A 136 -10.48 9.86 2.85
N LEU A 137 -11.57 10.51 2.46
CA LEU A 137 -12.51 10.06 1.45
C LEU A 137 -12.04 10.54 0.07
N GLY A 138 -12.63 10.03 -1.00
CA GLY A 138 -12.26 10.40 -2.36
C GLY A 138 -11.15 9.55 -2.95
N LEU A 139 -10.37 10.13 -3.87
CA LEU A 139 -9.33 9.40 -4.61
C LEU A 139 -8.27 8.77 -3.69
N CYS A 140 -7.87 9.46 -2.63
CA CYS A 140 -6.90 8.95 -1.67
C CYS A 140 -7.38 7.70 -0.93
N MET A 141 -8.68 7.61 -0.64
CA MET A 141 -9.26 6.44 0.02
C MET A 141 -9.22 5.19 -0.86
N VAL A 142 -9.35 5.35 -2.18
CA VAL A 142 -9.25 4.22 -3.12
C VAL A 142 -7.87 3.57 -3.02
N VAL A 143 -6.79 4.36 -3.00
CA VAL A 143 -5.42 3.86 -2.88
C VAL A 143 -5.18 3.20 -1.53
N PHE A 144 -5.65 3.82 -0.44
CA PHE A 144 -5.53 3.26 0.90
C PHE A 144 -6.30 1.93 1.06
N THR A 145 -7.49 1.84 0.46
CA THR A 145 -8.26 0.60 0.46
C THR A 145 -7.58 -0.47 -0.38
N MET A 146 -7.02 -0.11 -1.54
CA MET A 146 -6.26 -1.00 -2.40
C MET A 146 -5.00 -1.53 -1.69
N GLU A 147 -4.27 -0.68 -0.98
CA GLU A 147 -3.13 -1.08 -0.14
C GLU A 147 -3.53 -2.14 0.87
N ARG A 148 -4.60 -1.91 1.64
CA ARG A 148 -5.10 -2.87 2.63
C ARG A 148 -5.57 -4.18 2.01
N MET A 149 -6.26 -4.12 0.88
CA MET A 149 -6.70 -5.33 0.17
C MET A 149 -5.51 -6.14 -0.33
N LEU A 150 -4.50 -5.49 -0.91
CA LEU A 150 -3.29 -6.18 -1.36
C LEU A 150 -2.52 -6.81 -0.18
N GLN A 151 -2.41 -6.11 0.95
CA GLN A 151 -1.80 -6.66 2.18
C GLN A 151 -2.57 -7.87 2.70
N ALA A 152 -3.90 -7.82 2.72
CA ALA A 152 -4.73 -8.95 3.15
C ALA A 152 -4.57 -10.17 2.21
N ILE A 153 -4.59 -9.95 0.89
CA ILE A 153 -4.40 -11.02 -0.10
C ILE A 153 -3.00 -11.64 0.04
N ALA A 154 -1.97 -10.81 0.14
CA ALA A 154 -0.60 -11.28 0.33
C ALA A 154 -0.42 -12.04 1.65
N GLY A 155 -1.08 -11.59 2.72
CA GLY A 155 -1.11 -12.29 4.01
C GLY A 155 -1.77 -13.66 3.91
N ILE A 156 -2.94 -13.77 3.29
CA ILE A 156 -3.63 -15.05 3.09
C ILE A 156 -2.78 -15.99 2.24
N ALA A 157 -2.21 -15.52 1.13
CA ALA A 157 -1.36 -16.32 0.26
C ALA A 157 -0.13 -16.84 1.02
N GLY A 158 0.54 -16.00 1.80
CA GLY A 158 1.68 -16.39 2.61
C GLY A 158 1.33 -17.44 3.67
N ALA A 159 0.19 -17.28 4.35
CA ALA A 159 -0.29 -18.26 5.33
C ALA A 159 -0.57 -19.63 4.68
N LEU A 160 -1.20 -19.65 3.49
CA LEU A 160 -1.46 -20.88 2.75
C LEU A 160 -0.15 -21.57 2.34
N ILE A 161 0.82 -20.82 1.81
CA ILE A 161 2.14 -21.37 1.42
C ILE A 161 2.84 -22.00 2.63
N LEU A 162 2.84 -21.32 3.78
CA LEU A 162 3.41 -21.89 5.00
C LEU A 162 2.70 -23.17 5.43
N THR A 163 1.37 -23.15 5.46
CA THR A 163 0.59 -24.33 5.86
C THR A 163 0.93 -25.54 4.99
N VAL A 164 0.96 -25.36 3.67
CA VAL A 164 1.33 -26.46 2.74
C VAL A 164 2.79 -26.90 2.89
N SER A 165 3.70 -26.02 3.32
CA SER A 165 5.11 -26.37 3.53
C SER A 165 5.36 -27.16 4.81
N PHE A 166 4.46 -27.10 5.79
CA PHE A 166 4.62 -27.80 7.07
C PHE A 166 3.75 -29.05 7.21
N PHE A 167 2.81 -29.27 6.32
CA PHE A 167 1.97 -30.46 6.24
C PHE A 167 2.24 -31.28 5.00
#